data_29c51962693f536e4ba2a36809ba82aa
#
_entry.id   29c51962693f536e4ba2a36809ba82aa
#
_cell.length_a   1.000
_cell.length_b   1.000
_cell.length_c   1.000
_cell.angle_alpha   90.00
_cell.angle_beta   90.00
_cell.angle_gamma   90.00
#
_symmetry.space_group_name_H-M   'P 1'
#
loop_
_entity.id
_entity.type
_entity.pdbx_description
1 polymer ?
#
loop_
_entity_poly.entity_id
_entity_poly.type
_entity_poly.pdbx_seq_one_letter_code
_entity_poly.pdbx_strand_id
1 'polypeptide(L)' 'MGMSSYVLDLEEAFWGKVYNKITESEHISEAMSFAVELGKTEVPSLNAESIEEVVSEGWDQIWSQYVLAK' A
#
# COMPACT_ATOMS: atom_id res chain seq x y z
N MET A 1 -24.89 -5.67 -2.69
CA MET A 1 -23.91 -5.18 -3.65
C MET A 1 -23.27 -3.87 -3.22
N GLY A 2 -24.08 -2.91 -2.86
CA GLY A 2 -23.58 -1.59 -2.51
C GLY A 2 -22.59 -1.57 -1.38
N MET A 3 -22.78 -2.44 -0.39
CA MET A 3 -21.89 -2.47 0.76
C MET A 3 -20.48 -2.90 0.39
N SER A 4 -20.39 -3.88 -0.49
CA SER A 4 -19.08 -4.34 -0.94
C SER A 4 -18.32 -3.25 -1.67
N SER A 5 -19.03 -2.48 -2.50
CA SER A 5 -18.42 -1.38 -3.24
C SER A 5 -17.83 -0.34 -2.30
N TYR A 6 -18.55 -0.03 -1.24
CA TYR A 6 -18.07 0.99 -0.30
C TYR A 6 -16.74 0.58 0.34
N VAL A 7 -16.66 -0.66 0.79
CA VAL A 7 -15.43 -1.15 1.42
C VAL A 7 -14.29 -1.19 0.41
N LEU A 8 -14.56 -1.65 -0.80
CA LEU A 8 -13.54 -1.70 -1.85
C LEU A 8 -13.03 -0.32 -2.20
N ASP A 9 -13.92 0.67 -2.24
CA ASP A 9 -13.52 2.04 -2.53
C ASP A 9 -12.53 2.57 -1.51
N LEU A 10 -12.78 2.30 -0.24
CA LEU A 10 -11.87 2.74 0.82
C LEU A 10 -10.50 2.08 0.68
N GLU A 11 -10.49 0.79 0.39
CA GLU A 11 -9.24 0.06 0.23
C GLU A 11 -8.48 0.50 -1.01
N GLU A 12 -9.19 0.75 -2.08
CA GLU A 12 -8.54 1.22 -3.31
C GLU A 12 -7.88 2.57 -3.09
N ALA A 13 -8.57 3.48 -2.41
CA ALA A 13 -8.00 4.79 -2.13
C ALA A 13 -6.76 4.66 -1.26
N PHE A 14 -6.83 3.80 -0.26
CA PHE A 14 -5.71 3.55 0.64
C PHE A 14 -4.50 3.00 -0.13
N TRP A 15 -4.73 1.95 -0.93
CA TRP A 15 -3.63 1.32 -1.67
C TRP A 15 -3.05 2.25 -2.72
N GLY A 16 -3.89 3.10 -3.33
CA GLY A 16 -3.39 4.09 -4.27
C GLY A 16 -2.39 5.03 -3.63
N LYS A 17 -2.70 5.48 -2.42
CA LYS A 17 -1.78 6.35 -1.69
C LYS A 17 -0.49 5.63 -1.31
N VAL A 18 -0.62 4.36 -0.91
CA VAL A 18 0.54 3.56 -0.54
C VAL A 18 1.45 3.34 -1.75
N TYR A 19 0.89 3.00 -2.89
CA TYR A 19 1.70 2.78 -4.09
C TYR A 19 2.39 4.05 -4.54
N ASN A 20 1.72 5.19 -4.45
CA ASN A 20 2.38 6.47 -4.74
C ASN A 20 3.57 6.69 -3.81
N LYS A 21 3.38 6.37 -2.53
CA LYS A 21 4.47 6.54 -1.57
C LYS A 21 5.63 5.60 -1.89
N ILE A 22 5.34 4.38 -2.34
CA ILE A 22 6.38 3.44 -2.72
C ILE A 22 7.24 4.01 -3.84
N THR A 23 6.61 4.60 -4.85
CA THR A 23 7.37 5.16 -5.98
C THR A 23 8.19 6.38 -5.57
N GLU A 24 7.77 7.09 -4.53
CA GLU A 24 8.48 8.28 -4.05
C GLU A 24 9.54 7.98 -3.01
N SER A 25 9.48 6.80 -2.40
CA SER A 25 10.39 6.45 -1.31
C SER A 25 11.65 5.80 -1.83
N GLU A 26 12.76 6.07 -1.17
CA GLU A 26 14.03 5.42 -1.51
C GLU A 26 14.20 4.12 -0.75
N HIS A 27 13.54 3.99 0.39
CA HIS A 27 13.66 2.80 1.24
C HIS A 27 12.29 2.25 1.58
N ILE A 28 12.22 0.91 1.61
CA ILE A 28 10.97 0.23 1.91
C ILE A 28 10.43 0.61 3.29
N SER A 29 11.31 0.91 4.24
CA SER A 29 10.88 1.26 5.59
C SER A 29 10.04 2.55 5.61
N GLU A 30 10.34 3.49 4.72
CA GLU A 30 9.57 4.72 4.63
C GLU A 30 8.14 4.43 4.16
N ALA A 31 8.03 3.64 3.10
CA ALA A 31 6.71 3.28 2.58
C ALA A 31 5.93 2.44 3.59
N MET A 32 6.62 1.57 4.28
CA MET A 32 5.99 0.70 5.27
C MET A 32 5.44 1.50 6.44
N SER A 33 6.23 2.43 6.97
CA SER A 33 5.77 3.29 8.06
C SER A 33 4.57 4.12 7.64
N PHE A 34 4.65 4.70 6.45
CA PHE A 34 3.54 5.48 5.92
C PHE A 34 2.28 4.64 5.81
N ALA A 35 2.40 3.42 5.25
CA ALA A 35 1.25 2.57 5.03
C ALA A 35 0.60 2.15 6.34
N VAL A 36 1.39 1.78 7.33
CA VAL A 36 0.86 1.36 8.62
C VAL A 36 0.14 2.52 9.32
N GLU A 37 0.75 3.68 9.30
CA GLU A 37 0.14 4.86 9.91
C GLU A 37 -1.16 5.25 9.21
N LEU A 38 -1.13 5.28 7.89
CA LEU A 38 -2.31 5.64 7.10
C LEU A 38 -3.41 4.62 7.29
N GLY A 39 -3.03 3.34 7.35
CA GLY A 39 -4.00 2.27 7.53
C GLY A 39 -4.77 2.37 8.83
N LYS A 40 -4.10 2.79 9.89
CA LYS A 40 -4.76 2.95 11.18
C LYS A 40 -5.91 3.95 11.11
N THR A 41 -5.77 4.95 10.25
CA THR A 41 -6.74 6.01 10.10
C THR A 41 -7.81 5.67 9.06
N GLU A 42 -7.40 5.16 7.91
CA GLU A 42 -8.32 4.98 6.79
C GLU A 42 -8.94 3.58 6.73
N VAL A 43 -8.19 2.57 7.09
CA VAL A 43 -8.69 1.19 7.06
C VAL A 43 -8.32 0.48 8.37
N PRO A 44 -8.94 0.89 9.48
CA PRO A 44 -8.58 0.32 10.78
C PRO A 44 -8.89 -1.17 10.90
N SER A 45 -9.67 -1.72 9.98
CA SER A 45 -9.96 -3.15 10.00
C SER A 45 -8.78 -3.99 9.52
N LEU A 46 -7.82 -3.38 8.81
CA LEU A 46 -6.62 -4.08 8.39
C LEU A 46 -5.59 -4.02 9.51
N ASN A 47 -4.92 -5.16 9.76
CA ASN A 47 -3.88 -5.14 10.78
C ASN A 47 -2.52 -4.79 10.15
N ALA A 48 -1.56 -4.44 11.00
CA ALA A 48 -0.26 -3.98 10.52
C ALA A 48 0.47 -5.06 9.72
N GLU A 49 0.33 -6.32 10.13
CA GLU A 49 0.99 -7.41 9.43
C GLU A 49 0.52 -7.53 7.99
N SER A 50 -0.79 -7.44 7.77
CA SER A 50 -1.34 -7.51 6.43
C SER A 50 -0.86 -6.35 5.58
N ILE A 51 -0.81 -5.15 6.16
CA ILE A 51 -0.36 -3.97 5.45
C ILE A 51 1.11 -4.11 5.07
N GLU A 52 1.94 -4.57 6.00
CA GLU A 52 3.36 -4.75 5.74
C GLU A 52 3.61 -5.76 4.63
N GLU A 53 2.85 -6.84 4.64
CA GLU A 53 2.99 -7.88 3.63
C GLU A 53 2.67 -7.33 2.25
N VAL A 54 1.58 -6.60 2.12
CA VAL A 54 1.19 -6.03 0.83
C VAL A 54 2.18 -4.96 0.37
N VAL A 55 2.68 -4.15 1.29
CA VAL A 55 3.68 -3.14 0.95
C VAL A 55 4.94 -3.81 0.42
N SER A 56 5.37 -4.89 1.07
CA SER A 56 6.56 -5.62 0.63
C SER A 56 6.38 -6.17 -0.78
N GLU A 57 5.23 -6.76 -1.06
CA GLU A 57 4.95 -7.28 -2.39
C GLU A 57 4.88 -6.16 -3.42
N GLY A 58 4.21 -5.08 -3.08
CA GLY A 58 4.12 -3.94 -3.99
C GLY A 58 5.47 -3.31 -4.27
N TRP A 59 6.31 -3.24 -3.25
CA TRP A 59 7.65 -2.72 -3.41
C TRP A 59 8.45 -3.56 -4.42
N ASP A 60 8.41 -4.87 -4.24
CA ASP A 60 9.11 -5.77 -5.14
C ASP A 60 8.59 -5.65 -6.57
N GLN A 61 7.28 -5.60 -6.74
CA GLN A 61 6.70 -5.51 -8.07
C GLN A 61 7.09 -4.22 -8.77
N ILE A 62 6.98 -3.12 -8.08
CA ILE A 62 7.25 -1.81 -8.68
C ILE A 62 8.73 -1.68 -9.02
N TRP A 63 9.59 -1.98 -8.07
CA TRP A 63 11.02 -1.78 -8.29
C TRP A 63 11.64 -2.84 -9.19
N SER A 64 11.06 -4.05 -9.21
CA SER A 64 11.48 -5.07 -10.17
C SER A 64 11.18 -4.65 -11.59
N GLN A 65 10.02 -4.04 -11.81
CA GLN A 65 9.66 -3.58 -13.13
C GLN A 65 10.59 -2.46 -13.60
N TYR A 66 10.98 -1.58 -12.70
CA TYR A 66 11.92 -0.53 -13.04
C TYR A 66 13.26 -1.11 -13.47
N VAL A 67 13.73 -2.09 -12.72
CA VAL A 67 15.02 -2.74 -13.04
C VAL A 67 14.94 -3.46 -14.37
N LEU A 68 13.85 -4.19 -14.59
CA LEU A 68 13.68 -4.94 -15.84
C LEU A 68 13.48 -4.04 -17.05
N ALA A 69 12.92 -2.86 -16.84
CA ALA A 69 12.69 -1.93 -17.93
C ALA A 69 13.99 -1.37 -18.50
N LYS A 70 15.05 -1.48 -17.75
CA LYS A 70 16.35 -1.06 -18.26
C LYS A 70 16.92 -2.09 -19.21
#